data_2bb17ebcfb71558c69230c387b76c987
#
_entry.id   2bb17ebcfb71558c69230c387b76c987
#
_cell.length_a   1.000
_cell.length_b   1.000
_cell.length_c   1.000
_cell.angle_alpha   90.00
_cell.angle_beta   90.00
_cell.angle_gamma   90.00
#
_symmetry.space_group_name_H-M   'P 1'
#
loop_
_entity.id
_entity.type
_entity.pdbx_description
1 polymer ?
#
loop_
_entity_poly.entity_id
_entity_poly.type
_entity_poly.pdbx_seq_one_letter_code
_entity_poly.pdbx_strand_id
1 'polypeptide(L)'
;MRFSPESALQVGLQVHTAPEAFGKVMSAVKPRMAVAYHFFKDWDTTASVHDRIRKTYDGPLSLAEDFMVWNVTRDGVTVRMAVTEEHTWAPPRTRPAQAPKMEDRKPMEEKLGTSLEFSQFTKDGFWDVDDVLRPIYKEASEAFGREFPYPGD
;
A
#
# COMPACT_ATOMS: atom_id res chain seq x y z
N MET A 1 -13.63 -1.62 -12.29
CA MET A 1 -14.35 -1.93 -11.04
C MET A 1 -14.39 -0.65 -10.23
N ARG A 2 -15.55 -0.13 -9.86
CA ARG A 2 -15.64 1.09 -9.04
C ARG A 2 -15.85 0.66 -7.59
N PHE A 3 -14.92 1.01 -6.73
CA PHE A 3 -15.10 0.84 -5.29
C PHE A 3 -16.07 1.89 -4.76
N SER A 4 -16.89 1.53 -3.76
CA SER A 4 -17.59 2.55 -2.99
C SER A 4 -16.55 3.36 -2.19
N PRO A 5 -16.87 4.61 -1.79
CA PRO A 5 -15.94 5.41 -0.98
C PRO A 5 -15.51 4.70 0.31
N GLU A 6 -16.43 3.98 0.97
CA GLU A 6 -16.12 3.18 2.17
C GLU A 6 -15.11 2.07 1.87
N SER A 7 -15.37 1.31 0.78
CA SER A 7 -14.45 0.24 0.37
C SER A 7 -13.09 0.80 -0.01
N ALA A 8 -13.04 1.98 -0.64
CA ALA A 8 -11.80 2.64 -0.99
C ALA A 8 -11.00 3.07 0.26
N LEU A 9 -11.67 3.65 1.26
CA LEU A 9 -11.05 4.00 2.54
C LEU A 9 -10.60 2.75 3.29
N GLN A 10 -11.44 1.73 3.39
CA GLN A 10 -11.10 0.49 4.07
C GLN A 10 -9.90 -0.18 3.41
N VAL A 11 -9.90 -0.36 2.11
CA VAL A 11 -8.80 -0.99 1.39
C VAL A 11 -7.55 -0.12 1.44
N GLY A 12 -7.68 1.17 1.18
CA GLY A 12 -6.55 2.09 1.09
C GLY A 12 -5.89 2.42 2.43
N LEU A 13 -6.60 2.32 3.54
CA LEU A 13 -6.10 2.76 4.85
C LEU A 13 -6.00 1.64 5.90
N GLN A 14 -6.72 0.53 5.71
CA GLN A 14 -6.71 -0.60 6.65
C GLN A 14 -5.99 -1.83 6.10
N VAL A 15 -6.02 -2.05 4.78
CA VAL A 15 -5.33 -3.17 4.12
C VAL A 15 -3.99 -2.71 3.54
N HIS A 16 -3.94 -1.51 2.99
CA HIS A 16 -2.73 -0.88 2.48
C HIS A 16 -2.29 0.27 3.37
N THR A 17 -1.05 0.69 3.23
CA THR A 17 -0.49 1.82 3.97
C THR A 17 -0.79 3.12 3.23
N ALA A 18 -1.45 4.08 3.89
CA ALA A 18 -1.63 5.41 3.33
C ALA A 18 -0.26 6.08 3.06
N PRO A 19 -0.14 6.87 1.97
CA PRO A 19 1.13 7.52 1.63
C PRO A 19 1.74 8.36 2.75
N GLU A 20 0.93 9.14 3.48
CA GLU A 20 1.39 9.95 4.62
C GLU A 20 1.87 9.07 5.78
N ALA A 21 1.18 7.96 6.06
CA ALA A 21 1.59 7.02 7.10
C ALA A 21 2.90 6.33 6.72
N PHE A 22 3.05 5.90 5.46
CA PHE A 22 4.31 5.37 4.94
C PHE A 22 5.45 6.38 5.13
N GLY A 23 5.25 7.63 4.74
CA GLY A 23 6.24 8.68 4.89
C GLY A 23 6.63 8.91 6.35
N LYS A 24 5.66 8.92 7.28
CA LYS A 24 5.93 9.05 8.73
C LYS A 24 6.79 7.91 9.26
N VAL A 25 6.48 6.67 8.89
CA VAL A 25 7.30 5.50 9.27
C VAL A 25 8.71 5.62 8.70
N MET A 26 8.86 5.99 7.42
CA MET A 26 10.17 6.15 6.80
C MET A 26 10.99 7.28 7.44
N SER A 27 10.36 8.35 7.90
CA SER A 27 11.01 9.44 8.65
C SER A 27 11.57 8.98 9.99
N ALA A 28 10.89 8.03 10.64
CA ALA A 28 11.37 7.45 11.89
C ALA A 28 12.48 6.41 11.65
N VAL A 29 12.33 5.54 10.66
CA VAL A 29 13.31 4.47 10.33
C VAL A 29 14.57 5.03 9.67
N LYS A 30 14.46 6.12 8.90
CA LYS A 30 15.56 6.76 8.14
C LYS A 30 16.34 5.77 7.27
N PRO A 31 15.67 5.04 6.38
CA PRO A 31 16.34 4.10 5.51
C PRO A 31 17.24 4.82 4.49
N ARG A 32 18.22 4.11 3.93
CA ARG A 32 19.02 4.64 2.82
C ARG A 32 18.20 4.88 1.56
N MET A 33 17.09 4.18 1.39
CA MET A 33 16.08 4.39 0.36
C MET A 33 14.77 3.77 0.80
N ALA A 34 13.68 4.52 0.72
CA ALA A 34 12.32 4.04 0.88
C ALA A 34 11.78 3.62 -0.50
N VAL A 35 11.07 2.52 -0.57
CA VAL A 35 10.46 2.02 -1.81
C VAL A 35 8.97 1.83 -1.58
N ALA A 36 8.16 2.64 -2.26
CA ALA A 36 6.71 2.45 -2.29
C ALA A 36 6.34 1.58 -3.50
N TYR A 37 5.56 0.53 -3.29
CA TYR A 37 5.16 -0.41 -4.32
C TYR A 37 3.71 -0.85 -4.15
N HIS A 38 3.17 -1.55 -5.14
CA HIS A 38 1.83 -2.13 -5.12
C HIS A 38 0.72 -1.06 -5.02
N PHE A 39 0.81 -0.02 -5.84
CA PHE A 39 -0.23 0.98 -6.03
C PHE A 39 -0.59 1.09 -7.52
N PHE A 40 -1.78 1.63 -7.82
CA PHE A 40 -2.15 1.89 -9.19
C PHE A 40 -1.22 2.95 -9.78
N LYS A 41 -0.56 2.61 -10.88
CA LYS A 41 0.38 3.49 -11.53
C LYS A 41 -0.24 4.09 -12.78
N ASP A 42 -0.78 5.27 -12.63
CA ASP A 42 -1.09 6.19 -13.71
C ASP A 42 -0.47 7.55 -13.36
N TRP A 43 -0.60 8.51 -14.25
CA TRP A 43 0.03 9.81 -14.07
C TRP A 43 -0.55 10.60 -12.88
N ASP A 44 -1.85 10.49 -12.62
CA ASP A 44 -2.52 11.17 -11.51
C ASP A 44 -2.18 10.51 -10.17
N THR A 45 -2.32 9.19 -10.09
CA THR A 45 -2.08 8.45 -8.86
C THR A 45 -0.61 8.52 -8.46
N THR A 46 0.31 8.39 -9.40
CA THR A 46 1.75 8.45 -9.12
C THR A 46 2.15 9.79 -8.52
N ALA A 47 1.67 10.90 -9.10
CA ALA A 47 1.92 12.24 -8.59
C ALA A 47 1.31 12.41 -7.18
N SER A 48 0.06 11.98 -7.00
CA SER A 48 -0.62 12.06 -5.71
C SER A 48 0.09 11.25 -4.62
N VAL A 49 0.50 10.02 -4.90
CA VAL A 49 1.25 9.18 -3.95
C VAL A 49 2.57 9.85 -3.57
N HIS A 50 3.32 10.33 -4.55
CA HIS A 50 4.58 11.04 -4.30
C HIS A 50 4.38 12.24 -3.39
N ASP A 51 3.48 13.14 -3.74
CA ASP A 51 3.26 14.40 -3.03
C ASP A 51 2.74 14.17 -1.60
N ARG A 52 1.89 13.15 -1.42
CA ARG A 52 1.40 12.77 -0.09
C ARG A 52 2.50 12.16 0.78
N ILE A 53 3.38 11.32 0.24
CA ILE A 53 4.56 10.83 0.97
C ILE A 53 5.46 11.99 1.39
N ARG A 54 5.67 12.97 0.49
CA ARG A 54 6.52 14.12 0.75
C ARG A 54 6.02 15.07 1.84
N LYS A 55 4.76 14.97 2.24
CA LYS A 55 4.25 15.70 3.42
C LYS A 55 4.90 15.26 4.73
N THR A 56 5.36 14.01 4.80
CA THR A 56 5.85 13.40 6.04
C THR A 56 7.25 12.78 5.92
N TYR A 57 7.83 12.74 4.69
CA TYR A 57 9.15 12.16 4.45
C TYR A 57 9.92 12.92 3.36
N ASP A 58 11.10 13.36 3.68
CA ASP A 58 12.02 14.10 2.78
C ASP A 58 13.24 13.30 2.33
N GLY A 59 13.39 12.06 2.81
CA GLY A 59 14.51 11.20 2.48
C GLY A 59 14.45 10.56 1.08
N PRO A 60 15.44 9.72 0.74
CA PRO A 60 15.49 9.03 -0.55
C PRO A 60 14.28 8.13 -0.77
N LEU A 61 13.55 8.37 -1.86
CA LEU A 61 12.29 7.70 -2.20
C LEU A 61 12.34 7.17 -3.62
N SER A 62 11.91 5.93 -3.81
CA SER A 62 11.62 5.32 -5.10
C SER A 62 10.16 4.88 -5.16
N LEU A 63 9.43 5.30 -6.19
CA LEU A 63 8.12 4.74 -6.53
C LEU A 63 8.35 3.60 -7.50
N ALA A 64 7.97 2.38 -7.10
CA ALA A 64 8.30 1.19 -7.85
C ALA A 64 7.49 1.07 -9.14
N GLU A 65 8.16 0.58 -10.17
CA GLU A 65 7.56 0.09 -11.42
C GLU A 65 7.91 -1.38 -11.62
N ASP A 66 7.11 -2.05 -12.44
CA ASP A 66 7.42 -3.41 -12.84
C ASP A 66 8.83 -3.47 -13.46
N PHE A 67 9.58 -4.51 -13.10
CA PHE A 67 10.96 -4.74 -13.52
C PHE A 67 12.01 -3.75 -12.97
N MET A 68 11.69 -2.87 -12.04
CA MET A 68 12.70 -2.15 -11.29
C MET A 68 13.48 -3.10 -10.38
N VAL A 69 14.78 -2.89 -10.33
CA VAL A 69 15.72 -3.67 -9.50
C VAL A 69 16.53 -2.72 -8.64
N TRP A 70 16.52 -2.95 -7.35
CA TRP A 70 17.34 -2.23 -6.37
C TRP A 70 18.48 -3.14 -5.92
N ASN A 71 19.70 -2.81 -6.31
CA ASN A 71 20.89 -3.50 -5.83
C ASN A 71 21.37 -2.80 -4.55
N VAL A 72 21.26 -3.48 -3.42
CA VAL A 72 21.66 -2.96 -2.12
C VAL A 72 23.03 -3.51 -1.77
N THR A 73 24.00 -2.63 -1.57
CA THR A 73 25.35 -2.96 -1.13
C THR A 73 25.67 -2.22 0.18
N ARG A 74 26.85 -2.44 0.73
CA ARG A 74 27.33 -1.67 1.90
C ARG A 74 27.48 -0.19 1.56
N ASP A 75 27.88 0.11 0.33
CA ASP A 75 28.23 1.48 -0.10
C ASP A 75 27.03 2.29 -0.60
N GLY A 76 25.93 1.62 -1.02
CA GLY A 76 24.78 2.34 -1.54
C GLY A 76 23.67 1.46 -2.08
N VAL A 77 22.69 2.13 -2.68
CA VAL A 77 21.58 1.52 -3.41
C VAL A 77 21.61 2.03 -4.84
N THR A 78 21.70 1.11 -5.80
CA THR A 78 21.63 1.41 -7.23
C THR A 78 20.30 0.92 -7.79
N VAL A 79 19.57 1.79 -8.46
CA VAL A 79 18.29 1.48 -9.10
C VAL A 79 18.48 1.35 -10.60
N ARG A 80 17.93 0.31 -11.19
CA ARG A 80 17.92 0.09 -12.63
C ARG A 80 16.64 -0.59 -13.07
N MET A 81 16.34 -0.51 -14.37
CA MET A 81 15.31 -1.35 -14.98
C MET A 81 15.95 -2.69 -15.41
N ALA A 82 15.24 -3.79 -15.16
CA ALA A 82 15.64 -5.07 -15.75
C ALA A 82 15.28 -5.05 -17.25
N VAL A 83 16.20 -5.51 -18.06
CA VAL A 83 15.92 -5.82 -19.47
C VAL A 83 15.40 -7.25 -19.51
N THR A 84 14.14 -7.43 -19.90
CA THR A 84 13.50 -8.74 -20.08
C THR A 84 13.34 -9.01 -21.58
N GLU A 85 13.52 -10.27 -21.98
CA GLU A 85 13.19 -10.68 -23.34
C GLU A 85 11.67 -10.63 -23.53
N GLU A 86 11.21 -10.23 -24.72
CA GLU A 86 9.79 -10.14 -25.08
C GLU A 86 9.03 -11.47 -24.88
N HIS A 87 9.74 -12.57 -24.85
CA HIS A 87 9.19 -13.92 -24.76
C HIS A 87 9.45 -14.62 -23.41
N THR A 88 9.86 -13.88 -22.39
CA THR A 88 10.03 -14.45 -21.04
C THR A 88 8.66 -14.75 -20.40
N TRP A 89 7.97 -15.71 -20.96
CA TRP A 89 6.73 -16.23 -20.40
C TRP A 89 7.02 -17.28 -19.34
N ALA A 90 6.22 -17.28 -18.29
CA ALA A 90 6.21 -18.42 -17.37
C ALA A 90 5.97 -19.70 -18.20
N PRO A 91 6.73 -20.77 -17.97
CA PRO A 91 6.52 -22.02 -18.69
C PRO A 91 5.06 -22.47 -18.53
N PRO A 92 4.46 -23.07 -19.59
CA PRO A 92 3.10 -23.56 -19.49
C PRO A 92 2.95 -24.47 -18.27
N ARG A 93 1.91 -24.27 -17.50
CA ARG A 93 1.64 -25.15 -16.35
C ARG A 93 1.48 -26.58 -16.85
N THR A 94 2.31 -27.46 -16.38
CA THR A 94 2.25 -28.89 -16.72
C THR A 94 1.05 -29.61 -16.12
N ARG A 95 0.35 -28.97 -15.18
CA ARG A 95 -0.90 -29.45 -14.60
C ARG A 95 -1.95 -28.34 -14.72
N PRO A 96 -3.19 -28.68 -15.13
CA PRO A 96 -4.29 -27.73 -15.06
C PRO A 96 -4.38 -27.22 -13.62
N ALA A 97 -4.40 -25.90 -13.45
CA ALA A 97 -4.70 -25.33 -12.16
C ALA A 97 -6.13 -25.77 -11.81
N GLN A 98 -6.29 -26.59 -10.79
CA GLN A 98 -7.60 -26.79 -10.21
C GLN A 98 -8.01 -25.46 -9.63
N ALA A 99 -8.95 -24.79 -10.27
CA ALA A 99 -9.58 -23.64 -9.66
C ALA A 99 -10.21 -24.12 -8.34
N PRO A 100 -9.90 -23.48 -7.20
CA PRO A 100 -10.59 -23.81 -5.96
C PRO A 100 -12.09 -23.70 -6.21
N LYS A 101 -12.85 -24.72 -5.83
CA LYS A 101 -14.30 -24.68 -5.94
C LYS A 101 -14.79 -23.46 -5.15
N MET A 102 -15.83 -22.79 -5.65
CA MET A 102 -16.42 -21.63 -4.96
C MET A 102 -16.83 -21.98 -3.51
N GLU A 103 -17.22 -23.21 -3.29
CA GLU A 103 -17.61 -23.78 -1.99
C GLU A 103 -16.43 -23.83 -0.99
N ASP A 104 -15.18 -23.91 -1.48
CA ASP A 104 -13.98 -23.89 -0.64
C ASP A 104 -13.49 -22.46 -0.34
N ARG A 105 -14.17 -21.46 -0.87
CA ARG A 105 -13.85 -20.05 -0.57
C ARG A 105 -14.53 -19.67 0.74
N LYS A 106 -13.77 -19.71 1.80
CA LYS A 106 -14.18 -19.08 3.05
C LYS A 106 -14.54 -17.62 2.79
N PRO A 107 -15.58 -17.10 3.45
CA PRO A 107 -15.86 -15.66 3.41
C PRO A 107 -14.58 -14.84 3.64
N MET A 108 -14.48 -13.70 2.98
CA MET A 108 -13.29 -12.85 3.08
C MET A 108 -12.97 -12.49 4.54
N GLU A 109 -14.01 -12.30 5.35
CA GLU A 109 -13.96 -12.03 6.79
C GLU A 109 -13.31 -13.18 7.59
N GLU A 110 -13.57 -14.44 7.19
CA GLU A 110 -12.95 -15.61 7.82
C GLU A 110 -11.52 -15.85 7.36
N LYS A 111 -11.15 -15.37 6.15
CA LYS A 111 -9.78 -15.45 5.62
C LYS A 111 -8.86 -14.37 6.16
N LEU A 112 -9.39 -13.18 6.39
CA LEU A 112 -8.63 -12.04 6.89
C LEU A 112 -8.41 -12.15 8.40
N GLY A 113 -8.88 -13.26 9.05
CA GLY A 113 -8.81 -13.46 10.48
C GLY A 113 -8.82 -12.10 11.12
N THR A 114 -9.89 -11.65 11.63
CA THR A 114 -10.05 -10.32 12.20
C THR A 114 -9.08 -9.27 11.65
N SER A 115 -9.45 -8.59 10.57
CA SER A 115 -8.73 -7.39 10.09
C SER A 115 -8.50 -6.34 11.19
N LEU A 116 -9.16 -6.52 12.31
CA LEU A 116 -8.98 -5.86 13.60
C LEU A 116 -7.60 -6.07 14.21
N GLU A 117 -6.93 -7.20 13.98
CA GLU A 117 -5.58 -7.40 14.49
C GLU A 117 -4.53 -6.55 13.77
N PHE A 118 -4.76 -6.20 12.50
CA PHE A 118 -3.88 -5.26 11.81
C PHE A 118 -4.03 -3.83 12.34
N SER A 119 -5.24 -3.43 12.75
CA SER A 119 -5.45 -2.16 13.44
C SER A 119 -4.89 -2.16 14.87
N GLN A 120 -4.71 -3.32 15.48
CA GLN A 120 -4.03 -3.45 16.77
C GLN A 120 -2.53 -3.17 16.67
N PHE A 121 -1.87 -3.45 15.55
CA PHE A 121 -0.47 -3.07 15.33
C PHE A 121 -0.25 -1.55 15.42
N THR A 122 -1.24 -0.77 15.02
CA THR A 122 -1.21 0.69 15.17
C THR A 122 -1.67 1.12 16.57
N LYS A 123 -2.62 0.41 17.18
CA LYS A 123 -3.14 0.72 18.53
C LYS A 123 -2.17 0.36 19.66
N ASP A 124 -1.41 -0.73 19.50
CA ASP A 124 -0.46 -1.21 20.54
C ASP A 124 0.92 -0.51 20.47
N GLY A 125 1.00 0.58 19.74
CA GLY A 125 2.11 1.53 19.88
C GLY A 125 3.36 1.23 19.09
N PHE A 126 3.30 0.35 18.10
CA PHE A 126 4.46 0.17 17.23
C PHE A 126 4.68 1.42 16.33
N TRP A 127 3.58 2.00 15.82
CA TRP A 127 3.60 3.24 15.05
C TRP A 127 2.29 4.01 15.27
N ASP A 128 2.33 5.09 16.02
CA ASP A 128 1.22 6.01 16.11
C ASP A 128 1.12 6.83 14.81
N VAL A 129 0.13 6.53 14.01
CA VAL A 129 -0.16 7.19 12.72
C VAL A 129 -1.54 7.87 12.71
N ASP A 130 -2.24 7.89 13.82
CA ASP A 130 -3.59 8.46 13.94
C ASP A 130 -3.63 9.93 13.52
N ASP A 131 -2.60 10.69 13.84
CA ASP A 131 -2.47 12.10 13.47
C ASP A 131 -2.42 12.33 11.95
N VAL A 132 -1.99 11.34 11.17
CA VAL A 132 -1.98 11.41 9.69
C VAL A 132 -3.17 10.72 9.05
N LEU A 133 -3.78 9.73 9.70
CA LEU A 133 -4.94 9.04 9.16
C LEU A 133 -6.26 9.79 9.42
N ARG A 134 -6.46 10.37 10.59
CA ARG A 134 -7.67 11.16 10.92
C ARG A 134 -7.97 12.28 9.91
N PRO A 135 -6.99 13.09 9.48
CA PRO A 135 -7.22 14.08 8.44
C PRO A 135 -7.73 13.51 7.13
N ILE A 136 -7.30 12.30 6.73
CA ILE A 136 -7.75 11.64 5.50
C ILE A 136 -9.23 11.26 5.59
N TYR A 137 -9.67 10.73 6.73
CA TYR A 137 -11.09 10.43 6.97
C TYR A 137 -11.95 11.70 6.95
N LYS A 138 -11.44 12.79 7.52
CA LYS A 138 -12.10 14.09 7.47
C LYS A 138 -12.21 14.63 6.04
N GLU A 139 -11.10 14.62 5.29
CA GLU A 139 -11.07 15.02 3.88
C GLU A 139 -12.07 14.21 3.03
N ALA A 140 -12.14 12.88 3.27
CA ALA A 140 -13.11 12.03 2.61
C ALA A 140 -14.56 12.41 2.99
N SER A 141 -14.82 12.68 4.26
CA SER A 141 -16.15 13.09 4.73
C SER A 141 -16.60 14.39 4.07
N GLU A 142 -15.71 15.36 3.96
CA GLU A 142 -15.96 16.63 3.29
C GLU A 142 -16.20 16.43 1.77
N ALA A 143 -15.36 15.64 1.11
CA ALA A 143 -15.44 15.39 -0.33
C ALA A 143 -16.73 14.67 -0.75
N PHE A 144 -17.23 13.77 0.08
CA PHE A 144 -18.43 12.97 -0.22
C PHE A 144 -19.70 13.49 0.46
N GLY A 145 -19.62 14.56 1.27
CA GLY A 145 -20.76 15.19 1.93
C GLY A 145 -21.45 14.29 2.96
N ARG A 146 -20.73 13.33 3.56
CA ARG A 146 -21.21 12.42 4.59
C ARG A 146 -20.10 12.01 5.53
N GLU A 147 -20.45 11.63 6.75
CA GLU A 147 -19.48 11.20 7.75
C GLU A 147 -18.89 9.84 7.44
N PHE A 148 -17.56 9.76 7.54
CA PHE A 148 -16.79 8.52 7.59
C PHE A 148 -16.12 8.48 8.96
N PRO A 149 -16.66 7.71 9.94
CA PRO A 149 -16.10 7.66 11.28
C PRO A 149 -14.70 7.03 11.24
N TYR A 150 -13.80 7.59 12.04
CA TYR A 150 -12.46 7.03 12.19
C TYR A 150 -12.53 5.76 13.05
N PRO A 151 -11.97 4.61 12.61
CA PRO A 151 -12.11 3.34 13.33
C PRO A 151 -11.44 3.30 14.71
N GLY A 152 -10.67 4.32 15.07
CA GLY A 152 -9.96 4.46 16.33
C GLY A 152 -10.72 5.21 17.42
N ASP A 153 -11.95 5.73 17.11
CA ASP A 153 -12.79 6.47 18.07
C ASP A 153 -13.72 5.59 18.89
#